data_c379ca6a4b920008f606d86d336f3098
#
_entry.id   c379ca6a4b920008f606d86d336f3098
#
_cell.length_a   1.000
_cell.length_b   1.000
_cell.length_c   1.000
_cell.angle_alpha   90.00
_cell.angle_beta   90.00
_cell.angle_gamma   90.00
#
_symmetry.space_group_name_H-M   'P 1'
#
loop_
_entity.id
_entity.type
_entity.pdbx_description
1 polymer ?
#
loop_
_entity_poly.entity_id
_entity_poly.type
_entity_poly.pdbx_seq_one_letter_code
_entity_poly.pdbx_strand_id
1 'polypeptide(L)'
;MIKKDLYLIICLLLAAAILFIGKETLMHDADFVTATVDGALYGSWPLNENDTIRIGTPYGQNEFTIKNGTVIMTAADCPHKDCLRQGAIHTADSAIICLPHHLVIEIQSAADKKIDGTVR
;
A
#
# COMPACT_ATOMS: atom_id res chain seq x y z
N MET A 1 -23.48 41.44 -22.48
CA MET A 1 -24.18 40.27 -21.89
C MET A 1 -23.41 38.95 -22.10
N ILE A 2 -22.94 38.69 -23.32
CA ILE A 2 -22.22 37.43 -23.63
C ILE A 2 -20.89 37.31 -22.83
N LYS A 3 -20.21 38.45 -22.57
CA LYS A 3 -18.93 38.47 -21.83
C LYS A 3 -19.11 38.11 -20.37
N LYS A 4 -20.18 38.55 -19.72
CA LYS A 4 -20.46 38.21 -18.32
C LYS A 4 -20.80 36.74 -18.15
N ASP A 5 -21.55 36.21 -19.07
CA ASP A 5 -21.91 34.78 -19.06
C ASP A 5 -20.67 33.92 -19.32
N LEU A 6 -19.78 34.37 -20.20
CA LEU A 6 -18.54 33.70 -20.48
C LEU A 6 -17.64 33.63 -19.23
N TYR A 7 -17.54 34.73 -18.47
CA TYR A 7 -16.79 34.75 -17.22
C TYR A 7 -17.37 33.79 -16.18
N LEU A 8 -18.70 33.74 -16.09
CA LEU A 8 -19.38 32.82 -15.18
C LEU A 8 -19.08 31.36 -15.55
N ILE A 9 -19.13 31.03 -16.82
CA ILE A 9 -18.84 29.69 -17.29
C ILE A 9 -17.39 29.31 -17.00
N ILE A 10 -16.44 30.22 -17.26
CA ILE A 10 -15.02 30.00 -16.98
C ILE A 10 -14.80 29.81 -15.48
N CYS A 11 -15.40 30.65 -14.63
CA CYS A 11 -15.29 30.52 -13.20
C CYS A 11 -15.85 29.18 -12.69
N LEU A 12 -16.98 28.75 -13.23
CA LEU A 12 -17.57 27.46 -12.86
C LEU A 12 -16.69 26.30 -13.28
N LEU A 13 -16.13 26.35 -14.48
CA LEU A 13 -15.23 25.30 -14.97
C LEU A 13 -13.95 25.24 -14.16
N LEU A 14 -13.38 26.39 -13.79
CA LEU A 14 -12.19 26.44 -12.96
C LEU A 14 -12.47 25.90 -11.55
N ALA A 15 -13.61 26.29 -10.97
CA ALA A 15 -14.01 25.77 -9.68
C ALA A 15 -14.22 24.25 -9.70
N ALA A 16 -14.86 23.75 -10.74
CA ALA A 16 -15.06 22.30 -10.91
C ALA A 16 -13.74 21.58 -11.10
N ALA A 17 -12.80 22.15 -11.87
CA ALA A 17 -11.47 21.56 -12.06
C ALA A 17 -10.68 21.53 -10.75
N ILE A 18 -10.72 22.59 -9.97
CA ILE A 18 -10.04 22.65 -8.66
C ILE A 18 -10.63 21.61 -7.71
N LEU A 19 -11.96 21.48 -7.66
CA LEU A 19 -12.62 20.49 -6.82
C LEU A 19 -12.29 19.07 -7.28
N PHE A 20 -12.21 18.83 -8.58
CA PHE A 20 -11.89 17.53 -9.13
C PHE A 20 -10.46 17.11 -8.80
N ILE A 21 -9.51 18.02 -8.99
CA ILE A 21 -8.09 17.79 -8.66
C ILE A 21 -7.92 17.61 -7.14
N GLY A 22 -8.58 18.45 -6.35
CA GLY A 22 -8.54 18.35 -4.90
C GLY A 22 -9.10 17.04 -4.38
N LYS A 23 -10.10 16.49 -5.08
CA LYS A 23 -10.72 15.21 -4.71
C LYS A 23 -9.74 14.05 -4.86
N GLU A 24 -8.97 14.04 -5.93
CA GLU A 24 -7.96 13.00 -6.15
C GLU A 24 -6.84 13.05 -5.12
N THR A 25 -6.40 14.22 -4.73
CA THR A 25 -5.34 14.36 -3.74
C THR A 25 -5.81 14.06 -2.31
N LEU A 26 -7.09 14.32 -2.01
CA LEU A 26 -7.65 14.06 -0.69
C LEU A 26 -8.11 12.61 -0.51
N MET A 27 -8.43 11.92 -1.59
CA MET A 27 -8.91 10.54 -1.56
C MET A 27 -7.80 9.48 -1.65
N HIS A 28 -6.57 9.90 -1.83
CA HIS A 28 -5.44 9.00 -1.73
C HIS A 28 -5.11 8.77 -0.25
N ASP A 29 -5.99 8.05 0.41
CA ASP A 29 -5.58 7.40 1.63
C ASP A 29 -4.48 6.42 1.21
N ALA A 30 -3.27 6.73 1.60
CA ALA A 30 -2.13 5.93 1.20
C ALA A 30 -2.31 4.49 1.68
N ASP A 31 -2.22 3.55 0.76
CA ASP A 31 -2.15 2.15 1.11
C ASP A 31 -0.92 1.91 1.98
N PHE A 32 -0.93 0.86 2.75
CA PHE A 32 0.20 0.51 3.60
C PHE A 32 0.48 -0.98 3.52
N VAL A 33 1.72 -1.33 3.84
CA VAL A 33 2.20 -2.70 3.86
C VAL A 33 2.24 -3.16 5.30
N THR A 34 1.65 -4.32 5.58
CA THR A 34 1.72 -4.93 6.90
C THR A 34 2.48 -6.25 6.83
N ALA A 35 3.32 -6.50 7.82
CA ALA A 35 4.01 -7.76 7.97
C ALA A 35 3.56 -8.43 9.25
N THR A 36 3.13 -9.68 9.14
CA THR A 36 2.73 -10.49 10.30
C THR A 36 3.62 -11.71 10.40
N VAL A 37 4.01 -12.05 11.62
CA VAL A 37 4.78 -13.25 11.94
C VAL A 37 4.00 -14.05 12.97
N ASP A 38 3.72 -15.32 12.66
CA ASP A 38 2.90 -16.19 13.53
C ASP A 38 1.52 -15.59 13.84
N GLY A 39 0.95 -14.85 12.89
CA GLY A 39 -0.33 -14.20 13.09
C GLY A 39 -0.29 -12.91 13.89
N ALA A 40 0.87 -12.52 14.40
CA ALA A 40 1.04 -11.28 15.16
C ALA A 40 1.66 -10.20 14.27
N LEU A 41 1.16 -8.98 14.38
CA LEU A 41 1.66 -7.87 13.58
C LEU A 41 3.10 -7.54 13.96
N TYR A 42 4.00 -7.65 12.99
CA TYR A 42 5.40 -7.25 13.17
C TYR A 42 5.57 -5.76 12.97
N GLY A 43 4.97 -5.20 11.92
CA GLY A 43 5.07 -3.79 11.61
C GLY A 43 4.21 -3.40 10.43
N SER A 44 4.14 -2.09 10.19
CA SER A 44 3.36 -1.49 9.11
C SER A 44 4.14 -0.32 8.54
N TRP A 45 4.12 -0.19 7.21
CA TRP A 45 4.88 0.85 6.49
C TRP A 45 4.01 1.44 5.39
N PRO A 46 4.14 2.75 5.10
CA PRO A 46 3.38 3.36 4.01
C PRO A 46 3.89 2.85 2.64
N LEU A 47 2.95 2.54 1.76
CA LEU A 47 3.26 2.04 0.43
C LEU A 47 3.80 3.13 -0.50
N ASN A 48 3.51 4.39 -0.20
CA ASN A 48 3.94 5.52 -1.00
C ASN A 48 5.37 6.00 -0.68
N GLU A 49 6.03 5.38 0.28
CA GLU A 49 7.41 5.70 0.62
C GLU A 49 8.31 4.52 0.26
N ASN A 50 9.37 4.80 -0.50
CA ASN A 50 10.34 3.77 -0.84
C ASN A 50 11.18 3.44 0.38
N ASP A 51 11.30 2.15 0.70
CA ASP A 51 12.05 1.69 1.85
C ASP A 51 12.44 0.23 1.67
N THR A 52 13.47 -0.19 2.40
CA THR A 52 13.88 -1.59 2.48
C THR A 52 13.79 -2.04 3.92
N ILE A 53 12.99 -3.06 4.17
CA ILE A 53 12.67 -3.52 5.52
C ILE A 53 13.21 -4.93 5.71
N ARG A 54 13.95 -5.14 6.78
CA ARG A 54 14.42 -6.45 7.20
C ARG A 54 13.58 -6.97 8.36
N ILE A 55 13.15 -8.21 8.25
CA ILE A 55 12.35 -8.87 9.28
C ILE A 55 13.12 -10.06 9.80
N GLY A 56 13.53 -9.98 11.07
CA GLY A 56 14.14 -11.10 11.78
C GLY A 56 13.08 -11.86 12.54
N THR A 57 13.01 -13.17 12.33
CA THR A 57 12.11 -14.06 13.06
C THR A 57 12.90 -15.20 13.69
N PRO A 58 12.32 -15.91 14.66
CA PRO A 58 12.97 -17.13 15.19
C PRO A 58 13.21 -18.20 14.12
N TYR A 59 12.49 -18.13 13.01
CA TYR A 59 12.57 -19.10 11.91
C TYR A 59 13.57 -18.72 10.84
N GLY A 60 13.97 -17.45 10.76
CA GLY A 60 14.89 -16.97 9.74
C GLY A 60 14.67 -15.50 9.45
N GLN A 61 15.38 -15.00 8.44
CA GLN A 61 15.35 -13.60 8.06
C GLN A 61 14.75 -13.41 6.66
N ASN A 62 14.02 -12.32 6.52
CA ASN A 62 13.44 -11.89 5.26
C ASN A 62 13.73 -10.40 5.05
N GLU A 63 13.82 -10.01 3.80
CA GLU A 63 13.97 -8.61 3.41
C GLU A 63 13.02 -8.31 2.27
N PHE A 64 12.27 -7.24 2.38
CA PHE A 64 11.43 -6.77 1.29
C PHE A 64 11.65 -5.29 1.05
N THR A 65 11.43 -4.88 -0.19
CA THR A 65 11.60 -3.49 -0.62
C THR A 65 10.29 -2.94 -1.13
N ILE A 66 9.96 -1.73 -0.67
CA ILE A 66 8.84 -0.94 -1.19
C ILE A 66 9.42 0.06 -2.17
N LYS A 67 8.98 0.01 -3.43
CA LYS A 67 9.45 0.91 -4.46
C LYS A 67 8.32 1.23 -5.42
N ASN A 68 8.01 2.52 -5.56
CA ASN A 68 7.00 3.01 -6.50
C ASN A 68 5.63 2.33 -6.32
N GLY A 69 5.21 2.13 -5.08
CA GLY A 69 3.94 1.47 -4.77
C GLY A 69 3.94 -0.03 -4.99
N THR A 70 5.11 -0.64 -5.11
CA THR A 70 5.27 -2.07 -5.34
C THR A 70 6.10 -2.67 -4.20
N VAL A 71 5.70 -3.85 -3.76
CA VAL A 71 6.42 -4.60 -2.72
C VAL A 71 7.01 -5.86 -3.34
N ILE A 72 8.30 -6.06 -3.16
CA ILE A 72 8.98 -7.26 -3.64
C ILE A 72 9.88 -7.80 -2.53
N MET A 73 9.86 -9.13 -2.36
CA MET A 73 10.80 -9.80 -1.47
C MET A 73 12.17 -9.82 -2.14
N THR A 74 13.16 -9.18 -1.51
CA THR A 74 14.51 -9.05 -2.08
C THR A 74 15.50 -10.04 -1.51
N ALA A 75 15.27 -10.54 -0.30
CA ALA A 75 16.12 -11.56 0.29
C ALA A 75 15.33 -12.40 1.29
N ALA A 76 15.64 -13.68 1.34
CA ALA A 76 15.06 -14.60 2.31
C ALA A 76 16.00 -15.79 2.48
N ASP A 77 16.09 -16.31 3.70
CA ASP A 77 16.90 -17.49 3.96
C ASP A 77 16.06 -18.78 4.13
N CYS A 78 14.81 -18.75 3.66
CA CYS A 78 13.98 -19.95 3.64
C CYS A 78 14.54 -21.00 2.65
N PRO A 79 14.37 -22.30 2.93
CA PRO A 79 15.04 -23.36 2.16
C PRO A 79 14.75 -23.35 0.66
N HIS A 80 13.52 -23.10 0.26
CA HIS A 80 13.12 -23.13 -1.14
C HIS A 80 12.98 -21.74 -1.76
N LYS A 81 13.06 -20.68 -0.96
CA LYS A 81 12.96 -19.29 -1.40
C LYS A 81 11.70 -19.01 -2.23
N ASP A 82 10.62 -19.66 -1.87
CA ASP A 82 9.34 -19.51 -2.56
C ASP A 82 8.81 -18.09 -2.47
N CYS A 83 9.08 -17.39 -1.36
CA CYS A 83 8.69 -16.00 -1.18
C CYS A 83 9.36 -15.07 -2.21
N LEU A 84 10.58 -15.37 -2.64
CA LEU A 84 11.26 -14.61 -3.69
C LEU A 84 10.63 -14.87 -5.07
N ARG A 85 10.07 -16.04 -5.27
CA ARG A 85 9.47 -16.44 -6.54
C ARG A 85 8.07 -15.90 -6.74
N GLN A 86 7.41 -15.46 -5.68
CA GLN A 86 6.05 -14.92 -5.76
C GLN A 86 5.99 -13.60 -6.53
N GLY A 87 7.14 -12.93 -6.70
CA GLY A 87 7.22 -11.72 -7.49
C GLY A 87 6.72 -10.49 -6.74
N ALA A 88 6.52 -9.41 -7.48
CA ALA A 88 6.12 -8.13 -6.93
C ALA A 88 4.60 -8.06 -6.77
N ILE A 89 4.15 -7.43 -5.68
CA ILE A 89 2.73 -7.14 -5.44
C ILE A 89 2.55 -5.62 -5.37
N HIS A 90 1.41 -5.14 -5.87
CA HIS A 90 1.16 -3.70 -5.93
C HIS A 90 -0.30 -3.32 -5.69
N THR A 91 -1.19 -4.29 -5.52
CA THR A 91 -2.61 -4.04 -5.30
C THR A 91 -3.01 -4.43 -3.89
N ALA A 92 -4.04 -3.76 -3.35
CA ALA A 92 -4.64 -4.16 -2.10
C ALA A 92 -5.13 -5.61 -2.19
N ASP A 93 -5.13 -6.30 -1.06
CA ASP A 93 -5.48 -7.73 -0.94
C ASP A 93 -4.44 -8.68 -1.54
N SER A 94 -3.33 -8.17 -2.07
CA SER A 94 -2.21 -9.00 -2.49
C SER A 94 -1.30 -9.32 -1.31
N ALA A 95 -0.71 -10.50 -1.31
CA ALA A 95 0.15 -10.94 -0.21
C ALA A 95 1.34 -11.76 -0.72
N ILE A 96 2.47 -11.62 -0.02
CA ILE A 96 3.63 -12.50 -0.16
C ILE A 96 3.68 -13.35 1.10
N ILE A 97 3.66 -14.66 0.94
CA ILE A 97 3.60 -15.61 2.06
C ILE A 97 4.88 -16.42 2.09
N CYS A 98 5.56 -16.42 3.23
CA CYS A 98 6.70 -17.29 3.50
C CYS A 98 6.31 -18.28 4.59
N LEU A 99 5.86 -19.47 4.17
CA LEU A 99 5.38 -20.51 5.09
C LEU A 99 6.45 -20.99 6.06
N PRO A 100 7.70 -21.26 5.61
CA PRO A 100 8.74 -21.71 6.55
C PRO A 100 9.04 -20.71 7.65
N HIS A 101 8.88 -19.41 7.38
CA HIS A 101 9.15 -18.35 8.34
C HIS A 101 7.90 -17.85 9.06
N HIS A 102 6.73 -18.38 8.73
CA HIS A 102 5.43 -17.95 9.26
C HIS A 102 5.17 -16.47 9.02
N LEU A 103 5.70 -15.95 7.91
CA LEU A 103 5.65 -14.54 7.57
C LEU A 103 4.61 -14.30 6.47
N VAL A 104 3.79 -13.28 6.67
CA VAL A 104 2.84 -12.81 5.67
C VAL A 104 3.03 -11.32 5.49
N ILE A 105 3.28 -10.90 4.25
CA ILE A 105 3.38 -9.48 3.89
C ILE A 105 2.18 -9.15 3.02
N GLU A 106 1.35 -8.23 3.47
CA GLU A 106 0.12 -7.86 2.79
C GLU A 106 0.08 -6.37 2.48
N ILE A 107 -0.53 -6.02 1.35
CA ILE A 107 -0.87 -4.64 1.05
C ILE A 107 -2.31 -4.42 1.48
N GLN A 108 -2.54 -3.44 2.35
CA GLN A 108 -3.86 -3.07 2.81
C GLN A 108 -4.16 -1.64 2.43
N SER A 109 -5.40 -1.39 2.03
CA SER A 109 -5.85 -0.02 1.82
C SER A 109 -6.25 0.61 3.14
N ALA A 110 -6.10 1.93 3.25
CA ALA A 110 -6.52 2.65 4.45
C ALA A 110 -8.02 2.49 4.72
N ALA A 111 -8.82 2.31 3.65
CA ALA A 111 -10.25 2.07 3.76
C ALA A 111 -10.54 0.71 4.41
N ASP A 112 -9.79 -0.33 4.06
CA ASP A 112 -9.96 -1.66 4.63
C ASP A 112 -9.67 -1.69 6.13
N LYS A 113 -8.63 -0.99 6.55
CA LYS A 113 -8.30 -0.87 7.97
C LYS A 113 -9.45 -0.22 8.76
N LYS A 114 -10.08 0.77 8.16
CA LYS A 114 -11.20 1.47 8.79
C LYS A 114 -12.43 0.57 8.93
N ILE A 115 -12.68 -0.26 7.92
CA ILE A 115 -13.79 -1.21 7.94
C ILE A 115 -13.54 -2.32 8.97
N ASP A 116 -12.34 -2.87 9.02
CA ASP A 116 -11.97 -3.87 10.01
C ASP A 116 -12.10 -3.37 11.44
N GLY A 117 -11.82 -2.09 11.67
CA GLY A 117 -11.98 -1.46 12.96
C GLY A 117 -13.44 -1.34 13.40
N THR A 118 -14.39 -1.33 12.47
CA THR A 118 -15.81 -1.21 12.78
C THR A 118 -16.54 -2.55 12.91
N VAL A 119 -16.05 -3.59 12.29
CA VAL A 119 -16.69 -4.92 12.31
C VAL A 119 -16.35 -5.70 13.59
N ARG A 120 -15.31 -5.31 14.26
CA ARG A 120 -14.87 -5.92 15.51
C ARG A 120 -15.34 -5.10 16.70
#